data_426a606d29bfd3d63531be171fe53269
#
_entry.id   426a606d29bfd3d63531be171fe53269
#
_cell.length_a   1.000
_cell.length_b   1.000
_cell.length_c   1.000
_cell.angle_alpha   90.00
_cell.angle_beta   90.00
_cell.angle_gamma   90.00
#
_symmetry.space_group_name_H-M   'P 1'
#
loop_
_entity.id
_entity.type
_entity.pdbx_description
1 polymer ?
#
loop_
_entity_poly.entity_id
_entity_poly.type
_entity_poly.pdbx_seq_one_letter_code
_entity_poly.pdbx_strand_id
1 'polypeptide(L)'
;MIKLKKRVIPLYEYMTTYVSNAKIKRTSDKVAYIFLAANYNNISDLAITYAQEKFIEKVCPDYQIVSIPITDTYKYLKDIRRNLNAVDLIFLQGGGSFGDLYPKADYGRNFICKYFADHQIISFPQTMVFTDTEYGKWRLKKACVALSGKNITLFAREKISYKMMRETFGKDRVQLSPDIVLSLLSSIRRESVVNSRKSIVLTLRADGEKKITPEQQVLLQDMVKNNYKNVIYRDTEFVGRSPKTTVEGYEKVKGMLNAYRTARVVITDRLHGMIFAAVTGTPCIVLPNSNHKISETYENWLNKCNYIKFIDSVDIQEVKEAIDYFTDSKFKTNYNDISIPFKTLENSLERATKG
;
A
#
# COMPACT_ATOMS: atom_id res chain seq x y z
N MET A 1 20.79 15.09 -20.53
CA MET A 1 20.10 13.86 -20.99
C MET A 1 19.03 13.35 -20.06
N ILE A 2 19.24 13.26 -18.74
CA ILE A 2 18.23 12.78 -17.75
C ILE A 2 16.97 13.67 -17.70
N LYS A 3 17.09 15.00 -17.82
CA LYS A 3 15.96 15.95 -17.85
C LYS A 3 15.04 15.78 -19.08
N LEU A 4 15.59 15.40 -20.22
CA LEU A 4 14.83 15.18 -21.45
C LEU A 4 14.03 13.86 -21.38
N LYS A 5 14.65 12.76 -20.90
CA LYS A 5 13.95 11.47 -20.72
C LYS A 5 12.74 11.58 -19.78
N LYS A 6 12.84 12.35 -18.67
CA LYS A 6 11.72 12.58 -17.73
C LYS A 6 10.54 13.37 -18.34
N ARG A 7 10.74 14.07 -19.48
CA ARG A 7 9.68 14.83 -20.18
C ARG A 7 9.12 14.10 -21.40
N VAL A 8 9.85 13.21 -22.02
CA VAL A 8 9.47 12.50 -23.27
C VAL A 8 8.57 11.28 -22.99
N ILE A 9 8.82 10.54 -21.91
CA ILE A 9 8.01 9.38 -21.52
C ILE A 9 6.51 9.72 -21.43
N PRO A 10 6.10 10.85 -20.79
CA PRO A 10 4.68 11.21 -20.71
C PRO A 10 4.01 11.48 -22.04
N LEU A 11 4.73 11.96 -23.04
CA LEU A 11 4.15 12.30 -24.34
C LEU A 11 3.77 11.02 -25.12
N TYR A 12 4.65 10.03 -25.14
CA TYR A 12 4.40 8.75 -25.80
C TYR A 12 3.23 7.99 -25.12
N GLU A 13 3.25 7.88 -23.80
CA GLU A 13 2.16 7.25 -23.04
C GLU A 13 0.85 8.00 -23.24
N TYR A 14 0.88 9.33 -23.27
CA TYR A 14 -0.28 10.17 -23.56
C TYR A 14 -0.88 9.90 -24.95
N MET A 15 -0.04 9.76 -25.98
CA MET A 15 -0.51 9.41 -27.34
C MET A 15 -1.20 8.05 -27.38
N THR A 16 -0.77 7.10 -26.54
CA THR A 16 -1.41 5.77 -26.44
C THR A 16 -2.91 5.87 -26.13
N THR A 17 -3.35 6.86 -25.35
CA THR A 17 -4.76 7.09 -25.01
C THR A 17 -5.62 7.31 -26.28
N TYR A 18 -5.08 7.97 -27.29
CA TYR A 18 -5.84 8.31 -28.50
C TYR A 18 -5.79 7.24 -29.58
N VAL A 19 -4.68 6.49 -29.67
CA VAL A 19 -4.48 5.48 -30.73
C VAL A 19 -4.88 4.07 -30.30
N SER A 20 -5.02 3.79 -29.01
CA SER A 20 -5.37 2.46 -28.53
C SER A 20 -6.82 2.08 -28.89
N ASN A 21 -6.98 0.84 -29.36
CA ASN A 21 -8.26 0.18 -29.59
C ASN A 21 -8.54 -0.93 -28.55
N ALA A 22 -7.78 -0.95 -27.46
CA ALA A 22 -8.00 -1.91 -26.39
C ALA A 22 -9.37 -1.69 -25.75
N LYS A 23 -10.05 -2.80 -25.44
CA LYS A 23 -11.40 -2.80 -24.85
C LYS A 23 -11.40 -3.52 -23.52
N ILE A 24 -12.26 -3.07 -22.64
CA ILE A 24 -12.57 -3.74 -21.37
C ILE A 24 -13.92 -4.46 -21.55
N LYS A 25 -13.94 -5.73 -21.18
CA LYS A 25 -15.20 -6.50 -21.19
C LYS A 25 -16.03 -6.08 -19.98
N ARG A 26 -17.13 -5.39 -20.23
CA ARG A 26 -18.15 -5.13 -19.20
C ARG A 26 -19.05 -6.36 -19.06
N THR A 27 -19.25 -6.76 -17.81
CA THR A 27 -20.15 -7.87 -17.41
C THR A 27 -21.23 -7.42 -16.44
N SER A 28 -21.21 -6.13 -16.06
CA SER A 28 -22.19 -5.48 -15.19
C SER A 28 -22.49 -4.06 -15.67
N ASP A 29 -23.68 -3.56 -15.35
CA ASP A 29 -24.06 -2.17 -15.59
C ASP A 29 -23.34 -1.19 -14.66
N LYS A 30 -22.77 -1.70 -13.55
CA LYS A 30 -21.97 -0.93 -12.57
C LYS A 30 -20.54 -1.43 -12.55
N VAL A 31 -19.59 -0.58 -12.85
CA VAL A 31 -18.17 -0.92 -12.87
C VAL A 31 -17.37 -0.02 -11.91
N ALA A 32 -16.51 -0.64 -11.13
CA ALA A 32 -15.52 0.01 -10.27
C ALA A 32 -14.14 -0.12 -10.92
N TYR A 33 -13.64 0.96 -11.51
CA TYR A 33 -12.32 1.00 -12.13
C TYR A 33 -11.26 1.40 -11.14
N ILE A 34 -10.26 0.55 -10.91
CA ILE A 34 -9.09 0.83 -10.06
C ILE A 34 -7.91 1.13 -10.97
N PHE A 35 -7.52 2.38 -11.08
CA PHE A 35 -6.35 2.79 -11.86
C PHE A 35 -5.06 2.72 -11.06
N LEU A 36 -3.94 2.59 -11.78
CA LEU A 36 -2.59 2.50 -11.25
C LEU A 36 -2.34 1.23 -10.43
N ALA A 37 -3.12 0.18 -10.67
CA ALA A 37 -2.97 -1.10 -9.99
C ALA A 37 -1.55 -1.67 -10.18
N ALA A 38 -1.00 -2.25 -9.11
CA ALA A 38 0.35 -2.78 -9.15
C ALA A 38 0.43 -4.05 -10.03
N ASN A 39 1.44 -4.08 -10.91
CA ASN A 39 1.77 -5.26 -11.72
C ASN A 39 3.30 -5.42 -11.88
N TYR A 40 4.03 -5.09 -10.82
CA TYR A 40 5.49 -5.14 -10.76
C TYR A 40 5.95 -5.88 -9.49
N ASN A 41 7.28 -6.07 -9.36
CA ASN A 41 7.89 -6.97 -8.38
C ASN A 41 7.93 -6.39 -6.95
N ASN A 42 6.81 -5.88 -6.46
CA ASN A 42 6.68 -5.41 -5.09
C ASN A 42 5.41 -5.99 -4.45
N ILE A 43 5.58 -6.92 -3.52
CA ILE A 43 4.47 -7.61 -2.83
C ILE A 43 3.63 -6.61 -2.02
N SER A 44 4.24 -5.55 -1.49
CA SER A 44 3.53 -4.49 -0.75
C SER A 44 2.46 -3.82 -1.61
N ASP A 45 2.84 -3.40 -2.82
CA ASP A 45 1.93 -2.71 -3.72
C ASP A 45 0.89 -3.67 -4.35
N LEU A 46 1.29 -4.93 -4.59
CA LEU A 46 0.34 -5.98 -4.98
C LEU A 46 -0.70 -6.25 -3.89
N ALA A 47 -0.28 -6.23 -2.62
CA ALA A 47 -1.18 -6.41 -1.48
C ALA A 47 -2.15 -5.23 -1.32
N ILE A 48 -1.72 -4.00 -1.64
CA ILE A 48 -2.60 -2.82 -1.68
C ILE A 48 -3.69 -3.02 -2.74
N THR A 49 -3.33 -3.43 -3.97
CA THR A 49 -4.32 -3.71 -5.02
C THR A 49 -5.30 -4.80 -4.57
N TYR A 50 -4.78 -5.92 -4.05
CA TYR A 50 -5.59 -7.03 -3.56
C TYR A 50 -6.56 -6.61 -2.45
N ALA A 51 -6.07 -5.90 -1.45
CA ALA A 51 -6.90 -5.44 -0.33
C ALA A 51 -7.95 -4.42 -0.78
N GLN A 52 -7.59 -3.54 -1.71
CA GLN A 52 -8.50 -2.55 -2.30
C GLN A 52 -9.65 -3.23 -3.07
N GLU A 53 -9.36 -4.24 -3.88
CA GLU A 53 -10.39 -5.03 -4.55
C GLU A 53 -11.32 -5.71 -3.54
N LYS A 54 -10.76 -6.38 -2.53
CA LYS A 54 -11.55 -7.05 -1.48
C LYS A 54 -12.40 -6.08 -0.67
N PHE A 55 -11.91 -4.88 -0.44
CA PHE A 55 -12.66 -3.84 0.26
C PHE A 55 -13.82 -3.33 -0.58
N ILE A 56 -13.60 -3.05 -1.87
CA ILE A 56 -14.65 -2.63 -2.80
C ILE A 56 -15.69 -3.74 -2.99
N GLU A 57 -15.27 -4.99 -3.16
CA GLU A 57 -16.15 -6.16 -3.25
C GLU A 57 -17.09 -6.28 -2.04
N LYS A 58 -16.56 -5.99 -0.84
CA LYS A 58 -17.35 -6.00 0.41
C LYS A 58 -18.35 -4.84 0.48
N VAL A 59 -17.95 -3.63 0.10
CA VAL A 59 -18.75 -2.40 0.28
C VAL A 59 -19.70 -2.17 -0.91
N CYS A 60 -19.30 -2.58 -2.11
CA CYS A 60 -20.02 -2.38 -3.36
C CYS A 60 -20.18 -3.72 -4.09
N PRO A 61 -20.94 -4.71 -3.53
CA PRO A 61 -20.98 -6.09 -4.04
C PRO A 61 -21.60 -6.20 -5.44
N ASP A 62 -22.39 -5.22 -5.86
CA ASP A 62 -23.06 -5.22 -7.18
C ASP A 62 -22.15 -4.72 -8.32
N TYR A 63 -20.93 -4.29 -7.99
CA TYR A 63 -20.01 -3.74 -8.98
C TYR A 63 -19.07 -4.78 -9.57
N GLN A 64 -18.91 -4.76 -10.90
CA GLN A 64 -17.77 -5.41 -11.53
C GLN A 64 -16.50 -4.62 -11.19
N ILE A 65 -15.51 -5.27 -10.59
CA ILE A 65 -14.22 -4.64 -10.30
C ILE A 65 -13.27 -4.85 -11.47
N VAL A 66 -12.67 -3.76 -11.95
CA VAL A 66 -11.71 -3.77 -13.06
C VAL A 66 -10.45 -3.03 -12.64
N SER A 67 -9.39 -3.78 -12.32
CA SER A 67 -8.08 -3.22 -12.01
C SER A 67 -7.28 -2.95 -13.27
N ILE A 68 -6.92 -1.68 -13.49
CA ILE A 68 -6.11 -1.20 -14.60
C ILE A 68 -4.66 -1.11 -14.14
N PRO A 69 -3.77 -1.98 -14.63
CA PRO A 69 -2.36 -1.94 -14.26
C PRO A 69 -1.71 -0.59 -14.57
N ILE A 70 -0.77 -0.17 -13.73
CA ILE A 70 -0.02 1.07 -13.96
C ILE A 70 0.68 1.09 -15.33
N THR A 71 1.06 -0.06 -15.86
CA THR A 71 1.65 -0.19 -17.21
C THR A 71 0.64 0.04 -18.34
N ASP A 72 -0.63 -0.19 -18.07
CA ASP A 72 -1.71 -0.12 -19.05
C ASP A 72 -2.66 1.07 -18.84
N THR A 73 -2.31 1.98 -17.92
CA THR A 73 -3.14 3.13 -17.55
C THR A 73 -3.71 3.86 -18.77
N TYR A 74 -2.87 4.20 -19.74
CA TYR A 74 -3.27 4.97 -20.91
C TYR A 74 -3.95 4.12 -22.00
N LYS A 75 -3.76 2.81 -21.97
CA LYS A 75 -4.25 1.89 -22.99
C LYS A 75 -5.77 1.78 -23.03
N TYR A 76 -6.42 1.84 -21.88
CA TYR A 76 -7.86 1.61 -21.75
C TYR A 76 -8.68 2.89 -21.56
N LEU A 77 -8.05 4.05 -21.39
CA LEU A 77 -8.75 5.31 -21.04
C LEU A 77 -9.83 5.69 -22.06
N LYS A 78 -9.53 5.56 -23.36
CA LYS A 78 -10.48 5.90 -24.44
C LYS A 78 -11.70 4.99 -24.41
N ASP A 79 -11.54 3.69 -24.20
CA ASP A 79 -12.63 2.74 -24.10
C ASP A 79 -13.48 2.98 -22.85
N ILE A 80 -12.81 3.15 -21.68
CA ILE A 80 -13.50 3.47 -20.43
C ILE A 80 -14.32 4.76 -20.59
N ARG A 81 -13.72 5.85 -21.13
CA ARG A 81 -14.42 7.12 -21.28
C ARG A 81 -15.66 7.03 -22.17
N ARG A 82 -15.61 6.21 -23.21
CA ARG A 82 -16.75 6.00 -24.13
C ARG A 82 -17.89 5.21 -23.51
N ASN A 83 -17.57 4.28 -22.61
CA ASN A 83 -18.50 3.34 -22.01
C ASN A 83 -18.80 3.65 -20.53
N LEU A 84 -18.32 4.78 -20.02
CA LEU A 84 -18.47 5.17 -18.62
C LEU A 84 -19.90 5.63 -18.36
N ASN A 85 -20.57 4.98 -17.41
CA ASN A 85 -21.90 5.33 -16.95
C ASN A 85 -21.83 6.25 -15.73
N ALA A 86 -22.89 7.01 -15.48
CA ALA A 86 -22.96 7.90 -14.31
C ALA A 86 -22.81 7.17 -12.97
N VAL A 87 -23.18 5.89 -12.93
CA VAL A 87 -23.08 5.04 -11.72
C VAL A 87 -21.73 4.34 -11.57
N ASP A 88 -20.84 4.42 -12.57
CA ASP A 88 -19.51 3.80 -12.48
C ASP A 88 -18.63 4.59 -11.50
N LEU A 89 -17.73 3.87 -10.84
CA LEU A 89 -16.82 4.44 -9.85
C LEU A 89 -15.38 4.42 -10.35
N ILE A 90 -14.65 5.50 -10.09
CA ILE A 90 -13.23 5.62 -10.43
C ILE A 90 -12.42 5.71 -9.15
N PHE A 91 -11.50 4.76 -9.00
CA PHE A 91 -10.57 4.68 -7.89
C PHE A 91 -9.13 4.83 -8.34
N LEU A 92 -8.32 5.43 -7.50
CA LEU A 92 -6.86 5.42 -7.62
C LEU A 92 -6.27 4.51 -6.56
N GLN A 93 -5.29 3.69 -6.94
CA GLN A 93 -4.61 2.81 -6.00
C GLN A 93 -4.01 3.61 -4.84
N GLY A 94 -4.11 3.06 -3.63
CA GLY A 94 -3.47 3.56 -2.43
C GLY A 94 -1.95 3.34 -2.39
N GLY A 95 -1.35 3.57 -1.23
CA GLY A 95 0.06 3.24 -0.99
C GLY A 95 1.00 4.44 -0.88
N GLY A 96 2.26 4.26 -1.25
CA GLY A 96 3.33 5.24 -1.02
C GLY A 96 3.76 6.03 -2.25
N SER A 97 3.01 5.97 -3.35
CA SER A 97 3.43 6.52 -4.65
C SER A 97 2.91 7.93 -4.95
N PHE A 98 2.30 8.63 -3.99
CA PHE A 98 1.81 9.99 -4.21
C PHE A 98 2.93 11.01 -4.01
N GLY A 99 3.55 11.41 -5.12
CA GLY A 99 4.63 12.39 -5.13
C GLY A 99 5.59 12.20 -6.31
N ASP A 100 6.67 12.96 -6.30
CA ASP A 100 7.62 13.04 -7.42
C ASP A 100 8.67 11.91 -7.46
N LEU A 101 8.74 11.07 -6.42
CA LEU A 101 9.66 9.93 -6.36
C LEU A 101 9.28 8.81 -7.33
N TYR A 102 8.00 8.70 -7.67
CA TYR A 102 7.46 7.68 -8.57
C TYR A 102 6.79 8.33 -9.80
N PRO A 103 7.57 8.80 -10.77
CA PRO A 103 7.07 9.62 -11.90
C PRO A 103 5.93 8.98 -12.66
N LYS A 104 5.96 7.65 -12.90
CA LYS A 104 4.92 6.94 -13.63
C LYS A 104 3.58 7.01 -12.92
N ALA A 105 3.54 6.78 -11.61
CA ALA A 105 2.34 6.88 -10.81
C ALA A 105 1.83 8.32 -10.71
N ASP A 106 2.74 9.29 -10.53
CA ASP A 106 2.40 10.70 -10.42
C ASP A 106 1.81 11.27 -11.72
N TYR A 107 2.43 10.97 -12.87
CA TYR A 107 1.89 11.37 -14.17
C TYR A 107 0.55 10.71 -14.45
N GLY A 108 0.41 9.41 -14.21
CA GLY A 108 -0.83 8.68 -14.42
C GLY A 108 -1.97 9.22 -13.55
N ARG A 109 -1.73 9.45 -12.26
CA ARG A 109 -2.71 10.06 -11.33
C ARG A 109 -3.20 11.41 -11.84
N ASN A 110 -2.27 12.30 -12.16
CA ASN A 110 -2.60 13.65 -12.63
C ASN A 110 -3.37 13.61 -13.95
N PHE A 111 -3.05 12.66 -14.83
CA PHE A 111 -3.77 12.50 -16.09
C PHE A 111 -5.19 11.98 -15.88
N ILE A 112 -5.37 10.92 -15.07
CA ILE A 112 -6.67 10.33 -14.77
C ILE A 112 -7.60 11.36 -14.14
N CYS A 113 -7.11 12.12 -13.14
CA CYS A 113 -7.90 13.15 -12.46
C CYS A 113 -8.37 14.25 -13.40
N LYS A 114 -7.59 14.61 -14.43
CA LYS A 114 -7.99 15.56 -15.47
C LYS A 114 -8.93 14.95 -16.49
N TYR A 115 -8.65 13.72 -16.91
CA TYR A 115 -9.38 13.04 -17.98
C TYR A 115 -10.82 12.69 -17.58
N PHE A 116 -11.03 12.43 -16.28
CA PHE A 116 -12.33 12.12 -15.69
C PHE A 116 -12.77 13.19 -14.68
N ALA A 117 -12.45 14.47 -14.92
CA ALA A 117 -12.75 15.56 -13.99
C ALA A 117 -14.25 15.77 -13.71
N ASP A 118 -15.12 15.31 -14.59
CA ASP A 118 -16.57 15.32 -14.48
C ASP A 118 -17.17 14.13 -13.72
N HIS A 119 -16.34 13.15 -13.32
CA HIS A 119 -16.74 11.96 -12.57
C HIS A 119 -16.18 11.98 -11.16
N GLN A 120 -16.84 11.25 -10.27
CA GLN A 120 -16.33 11.07 -8.93
C GLN A 120 -15.10 10.18 -8.92
N ILE A 121 -14.02 10.66 -8.29
CA ILE A 121 -12.76 9.94 -8.14
C ILE A 121 -12.44 9.82 -6.65
N ILE A 122 -12.16 8.61 -6.20
CA ILE A 122 -11.70 8.36 -4.83
C ILE A 122 -10.29 7.80 -4.88
N SER A 123 -9.33 8.53 -4.30
CA SER A 123 -7.97 8.02 -4.09
C SER A 123 -7.91 7.27 -2.78
N PHE A 124 -7.61 5.99 -2.82
CA PHE A 124 -7.41 5.16 -1.63
C PHE A 124 -6.24 5.66 -0.77
N PRO A 125 -6.14 5.23 0.51
CA PRO A 125 -5.21 5.80 1.48
C PRO A 125 -3.75 5.82 1.00
N GLN A 126 -3.14 7.01 0.99
CA GLN A 126 -1.79 7.24 0.46
C GLN A 126 -0.88 7.98 1.45
N THR A 127 0.42 7.74 1.32
CA THR A 127 1.46 8.65 1.82
C THR A 127 1.81 9.65 0.73
N MET A 128 1.82 10.93 1.05
CA MET A 128 2.23 12.01 0.14
C MET A 128 3.65 12.48 0.46
N VAL A 129 4.53 12.42 -0.55
CA VAL A 129 5.91 12.91 -0.43
C VAL A 129 6.31 13.63 -1.71
N PHE A 130 6.55 14.94 -1.64
CA PHE A 130 7.22 15.71 -2.69
C PHE A 130 8.56 16.20 -2.17
N THR A 131 9.62 16.02 -2.96
CA THR A 131 10.96 16.46 -2.57
C THR A 131 11.06 17.99 -2.59
N ASP A 132 11.91 18.55 -1.70
CA ASP A 132 12.22 19.99 -1.69
C ASP A 132 13.21 20.39 -2.80
N THR A 133 13.05 19.81 -3.99
CA THR A 133 13.77 20.14 -5.20
C THR A 133 12.91 20.98 -6.13
N GLU A 134 13.51 21.72 -7.05
CA GLU A 134 12.76 22.43 -8.09
C GLU A 134 11.84 21.50 -8.91
N TYR A 135 12.27 20.25 -9.11
CA TYR A 135 11.42 19.24 -9.75
C TYR A 135 10.24 18.84 -8.86
N GLY A 136 10.46 18.56 -7.57
CA GLY A 136 9.41 18.22 -6.63
C GLY A 136 8.37 19.34 -6.48
N LYS A 137 8.82 20.60 -6.32
CA LYS A 137 7.97 21.78 -6.27
C LYS A 137 7.14 21.96 -7.55
N TRP A 138 7.75 21.75 -8.71
CA TRP A 138 7.05 21.79 -9.98
C TRP A 138 6.00 20.67 -10.10
N ARG A 139 6.34 19.42 -9.66
CA ARG A 139 5.39 18.30 -9.65
C ARG A 139 4.21 18.56 -8.72
N LEU A 140 4.45 19.10 -7.53
CA LEU A 140 3.41 19.49 -6.59
C LEU A 140 2.43 20.51 -7.21
N LYS A 141 2.95 21.55 -7.88
CA LYS A 141 2.10 22.52 -8.61
C LYS A 141 1.24 21.83 -9.68
N LYS A 142 1.80 20.84 -10.41
CA LYS A 142 1.04 20.06 -11.40
C LYS A 142 -0.04 19.18 -10.76
N ALA A 143 0.25 18.58 -9.60
CA ALA A 143 -0.73 17.84 -8.82
C ALA A 143 -1.86 18.74 -8.32
N CYS A 144 -1.56 19.93 -7.79
CA CYS A 144 -2.58 20.89 -7.36
C CYS A 144 -3.57 21.23 -8.49
N VAL A 145 -3.07 21.46 -9.70
CA VAL A 145 -3.93 21.73 -10.86
C VAL A 145 -4.74 20.49 -11.26
N ALA A 146 -4.13 19.33 -11.26
CA ALA A 146 -4.79 18.09 -11.70
C ALA A 146 -5.87 17.61 -10.73
N LEU A 147 -5.66 17.82 -9.43
CA LEU A 147 -6.55 17.39 -8.35
C LEU A 147 -7.44 18.53 -7.82
N SER A 148 -7.58 19.65 -8.55
CA SER A 148 -8.43 20.76 -8.14
C SER A 148 -9.95 20.49 -8.29
N GLY A 149 -10.33 19.42 -9.01
CA GLY A 149 -11.73 19.05 -9.25
C GLY A 149 -12.51 18.81 -7.96
N LYS A 150 -13.76 19.28 -7.90
CA LYS A 150 -14.66 19.12 -6.74
C LYS A 150 -15.06 17.67 -6.49
N ASN A 151 -15.01 16.84 -7.53
CA ASN A 151 -15.43 15.43 -7.48
C ASN A 151 -14.30 14.48 -7.06
N ILE A 152 -13.19 14.99 -6.52
CA ILE A 152 -12.06 14.17 -6.10
C ILE A 152 -12.00 14.12 -4.57
N THR A 153 -12.08 12.92 -4.01
CA THR A 153 -11.86 12.64 -2.60
C THR A 153 -10.51 11.95 -2.42
N LEU A 154 -9.69 12.47 -1.52
CA LEU A 154 -8.36 11.96 -1.24
C LEU A 154 -8.33 11.35 0.17
N PHE A 155 -7.70 10.19 0.29
CA PHE A 155 -7.43 9.59 1.58
C PHE A 155 -5.92 9.55 1.86
N ALA A 156 -5.53 10.04 3.02
CA ALA A 156 -4.20 9.84 3.59
C ALA A 156 -4.22 8.63 4.53
N ARG A 157 -3.09 7.88 4.61
CA ARG A 157 -3.02 6.70 5.49
C ARG A 157 -2.35 6.96 6.85
N GLU A 158 -1.73 8.14 7.04
CA GLU A 158 -1.11 8.59 8.29
C GLU A 158 -1.25 10.11 8.47
N LYS A 159 -1.08 10.59 9.72
CA LYS A 159 -1.39 11.98 10.10
C LYS A 159 -0.52 13.02 9.40
N ILE A 160 0.75 12.72 9.13
CA ILE A 160 1.65 13.67 8.45
C ILE A 160 1.13 13.94 7.04
N SER A 161 0.87 12.90 6.23
CA SER A 161 0.28 13.09 4.90
C SER A 161 -1.11 13.69 4.95
N TYR A 162 -1.91 13.36 5.96
CA TYR A 162 -3.23 13.95 6.14
C TYR A 162 -3.16 15.47 6.31
N LYS A 163 -2.27 15.95 7.18
CA LYS A 163 -2.04 17.38 7.37
C LYS A 163 -1.57 18.03 6.07
N MET A 164 -0.54 17.49 5.45
CA MET A 164 0.03 18.02 4.21
C MET A 164 -1.01 18.06 3.07
N MET A 165 -1.78 16.99 2.87
CA MET A 165 -2.81 16.94 1.84
C MET A 165 -3.93 17.96 2.10
N ARG A 166 -4.37 18.15 3.34
CA ARG A 166 -5.40 19.14 3.69
C ARG A 166 -4.96 20.57 3.43
N GLU A 167 -3.71 20.89 3.73
CA GLU A 167 -3.10 22.18 3.45
C GLU A 167 -2.96 22.43 1.94
N THR A 168 -2.66 21.36 1.18
CA THR A 168 -2.40 21.44 -0.26
C THR A 168 -3.67 21.42 -1.11
N PHE A 169 -4.64 20.54 -0.79
CA PHE A 169 -5.79 20.24 -1.66
C PHE A 169 -7.13 20.70 -1.07
N GLY A 170 -7.14 21.18 0.17
CA GLY A 170 -8.35 21.64 0.87
C GLY A 170 -8.91 20.63 1.86
N LYS A 171 -9.43 21.16 2.98
CA LYS A 171 -9.83 20.37 4.15
C LYS A 171 -10.99 19.41 3.88
N ASP A 172 -11.94 19.83 3.05
CA ASP A 172 -13.21 19.10 2.84
C ASP A 172 -13.06 17.88 1.93
N ARG A 173 -11.96 17.80 1.17
CA ARG A 173 -11.70 16.73 0.20
C ARG A 173 -10.71 15.70 0.68
N VAL A 174 -10.09 15.93 1.82
CA VAL A 174 -9.06 15.04 2.35
C VAL A 174 -9.53 14.41 3.64
N GLN A 175 -9.46 13.08 3.69
CA GLN A 175 -9.86 12.29 4.83
C GLN A 175 -8.70 11.39 5.29
N LEU A 176 -8.77 10.92 6.53
CA LEU A 176 -7.81 9.98 7.10
C LEU A 176 -8.44 8.58 7.16
N SER A 177 -7.72 7.58 6.69
CA SER A 177 -8.10 6.18 6.80
C SER A 177 -6.85 5.32 6.90
N PRO A 178 -6.86 4.20 7.60
CA PRO A 178 -5.71 3.31 7.67
C PRO A 178 -5.23 2.83 6.30
N ASP A 179 -4.00 2.32 6.24
CA ASP A 179 -3.54 1.60 5.04
C ASP A 179 -4.53 0.50 4.69
N ILE A 180 -4.90 0.41 3.42
CA ILE A 180 -5.98 -0.49 2.98
C ILE A 180 -5.68 -1.97 3.24
N VAL A 181 -4.40 -2.37 3.31
CA VAL A 181 -4.02 -3.76 3.62
C VAL A 181 -4.48 -4.16 5.03
N LEU A 182 -4.61 -3.21 5.95
CA LEU A 182 -5.17 -3.48 7.28
C LEU A 182 -6.65 -3.90 7.25
N SER A 183 -7.37 -3.64 6.16
CA SER A 183 -8.75 -4.14 6.00
C SER A 183 -8.86 -5.67 5.91
N LEU A 184 -7.75 -6.34 5.58
CA LEU A 184 -7.68 -7.80 5.54
C LEU A 184 -7.65 -8.46 6.93
N LEU A 185 -7.51 -7.67 7.99
CA LEU A 185 -7.39 -8.14 9.37
C LEU A 185 -8.47 -9.15 9.78
N SER A 186 -9.72 -8.87 9.46
CA SER A 186 -10.87 -9.70 9.84
C SER A 186 -10.97 -11.00 9.04
N SER A 187 -10.55 -11.01 7.79
CA SER A 187 -10.61 -12.20 6.92
C SER A 187 -9.47 -13.18 7.20
N ILE A 188 -8.25 -12.68 7.40
CA ILE A 188 -7.06 -13.52 7.55
C ILE A 188 -6.97 -14.13 8.95
N ARG A 189 -7.44 -13.45 10.00
CA ARG A 189 -7.44 -13.98 11.37
C ARG A 189 -8.29 -15.22 11.56
N ARG A 190 -9.39 -15.35 10.83
CA ARG A 190 -10.28 -16.53 10.94
C ARG A 190 -9.59 -17.82 10.49
N GLU A 191 -8.55 -17.71 9.66
CA GLU A 191 -7.78 -18.84 9.14
C GLU A 191 -6.57 -19.21 10.00
N SER A 192 -6.22 -18.43 11.04
CA SER A 192 -4.99 -18.60 11.79
C SER A 192 -5.08 -19.73 12.82
N VAL A 193 -4.50 -20.88 12.50
CA VAL A 193 -4.21 -21.95 13.46
C VAL A 193 -2.77 -21.78 13.96
N VAL A 194 -2.62 -21.46 15.24
CA VAL A 194 -1.38 -20.98 15.86
C VAL A 194 -0.41 -22.11 16.27
N ASN A 195 -0.79 -23.39 16.19
CA ASN A 195 -0.12 -24.47 16.89
C ASN A 195 1.24 -24.95 16.32
N SER A 196 1.76 -24.33 15.24
CA SER A 196 3.02 -24.77 14.63
C SER A 196 4.01 -23.65 14.26
N ARG A 197 3.93 -22.46 14.87
CA ARG A 197 4.86 -21.36 14.59
C ARG A 197 6.26 -21.70 15.08
N LYS A 198 7.23 -21.84 14.16
CA LYS A 198 8.58 -22.31 14.48
C LYS A 198 9.72 -21.42 13.98
N SER A 199 9.46 -20.54 12.99
CA SER A 199 10.51 -19.76 12.32
C SER A 199 10.53 -18.30 12.78
N ILE A 200 11.72 -17.71 12.76
CA ILE A 200 11.88 -16.25 12.78
C ILE A 200 12.01 -15.79 11.34
N VAL A 201 11.17 -14.85 10.93
CA VAL A 201 11.21 -14.27 9.59
C VAL A 201 11.85 -12.89 9.67
N LEU A 202 12.94 -12.70 8.92
CA LEU A 202 13.57 -11.40 8.73
C LEU A 202 13.14 -10.81 7.39
N THR A 203 12.52 -9.63 7.44
CA THR A 203 12.12 -8.86 6.24
C THR A 203 12.78 -7.49 6.31
N LEU A 204 14.03 -7.42 5.90
CA LEU A 204 14.87 -6.22 5.98
C LEU A 204 15.09 -5.61 4.60
N ARG A 205 15.15 -4.28 4.57
CA ARG A 205 15.36 -3.49 3.35
C ARG A 205 16.79 -3.60 2.84
N ALA A 206 16.91 -3.54 1.51
CA ALA A 206 18.20 -3.39 0.83
C ALA A 206 18.30 -2.06 0.04
N ASP A 207 17.25 -1.22 0.10
CA ASP A 207 17.13 0.04 -0.67
C ASP A 207 17.54 1.29 0.14
N GLY A 208 17.47 2.46 -0.51
CA GLY A 208 17.89 3.75 0.06
C GLY A 208 17.05 4.29 1.24
N GLU A 209 15.90 3.67 1.58
CA GLU A 209 15.12 4.02 2.79
C GLU A 209 15.61 3.27 4.04
N LYS A 210 16.67 2.45 3.92
CA LYS A 210 17.27 1.71 5.01
C LYS A 210 17.94 2.66 6.03
N LYS A 211 17.66 2.47 7.32
CA LYS A 211 18.32 3.20 8.43
C LYS A 211 19.36 2.33 9.15
N ILE A 212 19.17 1.03 9.14
CA ILE A 212 20.12 0.03 9.67
C ILE A 212 21.44 0.10 8.89
N THR A 213 22.59 0.24 9.61
CA THR A 213 23.89 0.17 8.97
C THR A 213 24.24 -1.25 8.55
N PRO A 214 25.19 -1.46 7.61
CA PRO A 214 25.65 -2.80 7.24
C PRO A 214 26.14 -3.61 8.44
N GLU A 215 26.87 -2.99 9.34
CA GLU A 215 27.43 -3.60 10.55
C GLU A 215 26.31 -4.04 11.50
N GLN A 216 25.34 -3.17 11.76
CA GLN A 216 24.17 -3.49 12.58
C GLN A 216 23.34 -4.63 11.96
N GLN A 217 23.21 -4.66 10.62
CA GLN A 217 22.50 -5.74 9.96
C GLN A 217 23.22 -7.08 10.12
N VAL A 218 24.55 -7.11 10.00
CA VAL A 218 25.34 -8.32 10.21
C VAL A 218 25.17 -8.80 11.66
N LEU A 219 25.37 -7.92 12.63
CA LEU A 219 25.19 -8.23 14.06
C LEU A 219 23.79 -8.78 14.37
N LEU A 220 22.75 -8.17 13.82
CA LEU A 220 21.36 -8.64 13.97
C LEU A 220 21.19 -10.05 13.39
N GLN A 221 21.68 -10.25 12.16
CA GLN A 221 21.55 -11.55 11.48
C GLN A 221 22.32 -12.65 12.19
N ASP A 222 23.53 -12.36 12.68
CA ASP A 222 24.35 -13.30 13.43
C ASP A 222 23.73 -13.63 14.79
N MET A 223 23.23 -12.62 15.51
CA MET A 223 22.52 -12.83 16.77
C MET A 223 21.32 -13.76 16.54
N VAL A 224 20.50 -13.50 15.51
CA VAL A 224 19.32 -14.35 15.23
C VAL A 224 19.72 -15.76 14.81
N LYS A 225 20.71 -15.93 13.93
CA LYS A 225 21.18 -17.26 13.48
C LYS A 225 21.78 -18.11 14.60
N ASN A 226 22.56 -17.47 15.49
CA ASN A 226 23.24 -18.19 16.56
C ASN A 226 22.29 -18.63 17.69
N ASN A 227 21.18 -17.91 17.88
CA ASN A 227 20.25 -18.19 18.98
C ASN A 227 18.99 -18.97 18.55
N TYR A 228 18.63 -18.97 17.24
CA TYR A 228 17.38 -19.56 16.77
C TYR A 228 17.59 -20.46 15.55
N LYS A 229 17.01 -21.68 15.60
CA LYS A 229 17.28 -22.75 14.60
C LYS A 229 16.64 -22.51 13.23
N ASN A 230 15.47 -21.87 13.18
CA ASN A 230 14.69 -21.73 11.95
C ASN A 230 14.57 -20.25 11.58
N VAL A 231 15.53 -19.75 10.81
CA VAL A 231 15.54 -18.35 10.34
C VAL A 231 15.25 -18.32 8.84
N ILE A 232 14.28 -17.51 8.44
CA ILE A 232 13.85 -17.36 7.05
C ILE A 232 14.01 -15.89 6.64
N TYR A 233 14.72 -15.66 5.55
CA TYR A 233 14.88 -14.34 4.95
C TYR A 233 13.81 -14.15 3.87
N ARG A 234 13.07 -13.04 3.95
CA ARG A 234 12.06 -12.61 2.97
C ARG A 234 12.22 -11.14 2.68
N ASP A 235 11.92 -10.73 1.46
CA ASP A 235 11.76 -9.32 1.12
C ASP A 235 10.38 -9.11 0.50
N THR A 236 9.85 -7.91 0.61
CA THR A 236 8.63 -7.48 -0.09
C THR A 236 8.90 -7.17 -1.56
N GLU A 237 10.15 -6.92 -1.92
CA GLU A 237 10.62 -6.91 -3.30
C GLU A 237 11.16 -8.27 -3.69
N PHE A 238 10.83 -8.77 -4.88
CA PHE A 238 11.30 -10.06 -5.35
C PHE A 238 11.99 -9.94 -6.70
N VAL A 239 13.03 -10.76 -6.87
CA VAL A 239 13.77 -10.88 -8.14
C VAL A 239 13.03 -11.85 -9.05
N GLY A 240 12.98 -11.53 -10.34
CA GLY A 240 12.37 -12.38 -11.36
C GLY A 240 11.34 -11.64 -12.20
N ARG A 241 10.52 -12.43 -12.91
CA ARG A 241 9.49 -11.88 -13.80
C ARG A 241 8.35 -11.24 -13.01
N SER A 242 7.97 -10.03 -13.41
CA SER A 242 6.77 -9.37 -12.91
C SER A 242 5.50 -10.19 -13.19
N PRO A 243 4.51 -10.14 -12.30
CA PRO A 243 3.23 -10.83 -12.53
C PRO A 243 2.60 -10.39 -13.86
N LYS A 244 2.17 -11.36 -14.67
CA LYS A 244 1.45 -11.05 -15.93
C LYS A 244 -0.01 -10.76 -15.70
N THR A 245 -0.57 -11.31 -14.63
CA THR A 245 -1.97 -11.19 -14.25
C THR A 245 -2.10 -10.78 -12.78
N THR A 246 -3.23 -10.21 -12.43
CA THR A 246 -3.58 -9.90 -11.02
C THR A 246 -3.58 -11.18 -10.19
N VAL A 247 -4.03 -12.31 -10.73
CA VAL A 247 -4.04 -13.61 -10.04
C VAL A 247 -2.62 -14.05 -9.66
N GLU A 248 -1.64 -13.98 -10.58
CA GLU A 248 -0.23 -14.28 -10.24
C GLU A 248 0.30 -13.36 -9.13
N GLY A 249 -0.09 -12.09 -9.14
CA GLY A 249 0.25 -11.13 -8.09
C GLY A 249 -0.33 -11.53 -6.74
N TYR A 250 -1.59 -11.94 -6.72
CA TYR A 250 -2.28 -12.34 -5.47
C TYR A 250 -1.73 -13.62 -4.87
N GLU A 251 -1.31 -14.58 -5.68
CA GLU A 251 -0.65 -15.78 -5.17
C GLU A 251 0.69 -15.44 -4.46
N LYS A 252 1.43 -14.43 -4.94
CA LYS A 252 2.63 -13.93 -4.24
C LYS A 252 2.28 -13.26 -2.91
N VAL A 253 1.22 -12.47 -2.87
CA VAL A 253 0.69 -11.86 -1.63
C VAL A 253 0.28 -12.94 -0.63
N LYS A 254 -0.51 -13.92 -1.06
CA LYS A 254 -0.93 -15.06 -0.21
C LYS A 254 0.27 -15.85 0.30
N GLY A 255 1.27 -16.10 -0.54
CA GLY A 255 2.51 -16.76 -0.15
C GLY A 255 3.26 -16.00 0.95
N MET A 256 3.35 -14.67 0.86
CA MET A 256 3.95 -13.83 1.89
C MET A 256 3.13 -13.85 3.19
N LEU A 257 1.81 -13.65 3.11
CA LEU A 257 0.93 -13.70 4.27
C LEU A 257 0.98 -15.07 4.96
N ASN A 258 1.08 -16.15 4.20
CA ASN A 258 1.24 -17.49 4.77
C ASN A 258 2.59 -17.69 5.47
N ALA A 259 3.69 -17.19 4.90
CA ALA A 259 5.00 -17.22 5.54
C ALA A 259 4.98 -16.46 6.88
N TYR A 260 4.31 -15.31 6.94
CA TYR A 260 4.13 -14.52 8.17
C TYR A 260 3.25 -15.27 9.17
N ARG A 261 2.11 -15.81 8.74
CA ARG A 261 1.19 -16.56 9.60
C ARG A 261 1.84 -17.75 10.29
N THR A 262 2.78 -18.43 9.64
CA THR A 262 3.52 -19.57 10.18
C THR A 262 4.79 -19.18 10.94
N ALA A 263 5.18 -17.90 10.91
CA ALA A 263 6.32 -17.41 11.67
C ALA A 263 6.00 -17.29 13.18
N ARG A 264 6.98 -17.59 14.03
CA ARG A 264 6.89 -17.37 15.47
C ARG A 264 7.06 -15.87 15.79
N VAL A 265 8.05 -15.23 15.15
CA VAL A 265 8.31 -13.79 15.24
C VAL A 265 8.76 -13.29 13.87
N VAL A 266 8.34 -12.09 13.52
CA VAL A 266 8.83 -11.32 12.37
C VAL A 266 9.71 -10.19 12.86
N ILE A 267 10.83 -9.92 12.19
CA ILE A 267 11.67 -8.74 12.41
C ILE A 267 11.73 -7.97 11.09
N THR A 268 11.35 -6.70 11.10
CA THR A 268 11.23 -5.94 9.85
C THR A 268 11.47 -4.44 10.03
N ASP A 269 12.05 -3.81 9.02
CA ASP A 269 12.12 -2.37 8.79
C ASP A 269 11.28 -1.94 7.57
N ARG A 270 10.38 -2.83 7.11
CA ARG A 270 9.41 -2.58 6.03
C ARG A 270 8.03 -2.24 6.62
N LEU A 271 7.40 -1.16 6.13
CA LEU A 271 6.05 -0.80 6.53
C LEU A 271 5.05 -1.97 6.33
N HIS A 272 5.05 -2.58 5.13
CA HIS A 272 4.15 -3.70 4.87
C HIS A 272 4.61 -4.99 5.57
N GLY A 273 5.87 -5.11 6.00
CA GLY A 273 6.28 -6.15 6.93
C GLY A 273 5.51 -6.06 8.24
N MET A 274 5.46 -4.87 8.86
CA MET A 274 4.65 -4.62 10.06
C MET A 274 3.16 -4.86 9.81
N ILE A 275 2.60 -4.37 8.69
CA ILE A 275 1.19 -4.54 8.35
C ILE A 275 0.83 -6.00 8.12
N PHE A 276 1.66 -6.77 7.40
CA PHE A 276 1.44 -8.21 7.19
C PHE A 276 1.48 -8.99 8.52
N ALA A 277 2.41 -8.65 9.41
CA ALA A 277 2.42 -9.23 10.75
C ALA A 277 1.14 -8.88 11.53
N ALA A 278 0.68 -7.62 11.45
CA ALA A 278 -0.55 -7.20 12.10
C ALA A 278 -1.78 -7.98 11.60
N VAL A 279 -1.97 -8.10 10.27
CA VAL A 279 -3.13 -8.79 9.70
C VAL A 279 -3.10 -10.30 9.89
N THR A 280 -1.91 -10.91 10.01
CA THR A 280 -1.75 -12.34 10.28
C THR A 280 -1.72 -12.67 11.78
N GLY A 281 -1.74 -11.64 12.65
CA GLY A 281 -1.65 -11.82 14.10
C GLY A 281 -0.31 -12.43 14.52
N THR A 282 0.77 -12.10 13.84
CA THR A 282 2.10 -12.64 14.11
C THR A 282 2.89 -11.65 14.94
N PRO A 283 3.54 -12.06 16.04
CA PRO A 283 4.43 -11.20 16.81
C PRO A 283 5.48 -10.57 15.91
N CYS A 284 5.66 -9.25 16.05
CA CYS A 284 6.53 -8.49 15.16
C CYS A 284 7.36 -7.46 15.91
N ILE A 285 8.67 -7.47 15.64
CA ILE A 285 9.61 -6.46 16.05
C ILE A 285 9.86 -5.55 14.85
N VAL A 286 9.52 -4.29 14.99
CA VAL A 286 9.57 -3.30 13.92
C VAL A 286 10.73 -2.36 14.17
N LEU A 287 11.65 -2.29 13.24
CA LEU A 287 12.83 -1.44 13.27
C LEU A 287 12.55 -0.13 12.51
N PRO A 288 13.22 0.96 12.85
CA PRO A 288 13.03 2.26 12.22
C PRO A 288 13.58 2.25 10.80
N ASN A 289 12.95 3.06 9.93
CA ASN A 289 13.47 3.40 8.61
C ASN A 289 13.79 4.90 8.50
N SER A 290 14.27 5.34 7.33
CA SER A 290 14.71 6.74 7.11
C SER A 290 13.56 7.76 7.02
N ASN A 291 12.31 7.32 7.00
CA ASN A 291 11.13 8.17 6.90
C ASN A 291 10.08 7.84 7.97
N HIS A 292 9.06 8.67 8.07
CA HIS A 292 8.02 8.58 9.11
C HIS A 292 6.94 7.50 8.88
N LYS A 293 6.95 6.80 7.74
CA LYS A 293 5.83 5.90 7.37
C LYS A 293 5.56 4.80 8.38
N ILE A 294 6.63 4.18 8.93
CA ILE A 294 6.51 3.09 9.89
C ILE A 294 6.03 3.62 11.23
N SER A 295 6.76 4.58 11.82
CA SER A 295 6.42 5.16 13.13
C SER A 295 5.02 5.75 13.14
N GLU A 296 4.65 6.53 12.13
CA GLU A 296 3.32 7.11 12.01
C GLU A 296 2.21 6.04 11.87
N THR A 297 2.44 4.99 11.09
CA THR A 297 1.45 3.91 10.96
C THR A 297 1.32 3.14 12.27
N TYR A 298 2.43 2.88 12.96
CA TYR A 298 2.42 2.24 14.27
C TYR A 298 1.63 3.09 15.28
N GLU A 299 2.01 4.36 15.46
CA GLU A 299 1.38 5.27 16.42
C GLU A 299 -0.10 5.53 16.13
N ASN A 300 -0.47 5.64 14.86
CA ASN A 300 -1.86 5.93 14.52
C ASN A 300 -2.78 4.72 14.61
N TRP A 301 -2.27 3.50 14.34
CA TRP A 301 -3.14 2.35 14.08
C TRP A 301 -2.79 1.07 14.84
N LEU A 302 -1.52 0.87 15.21
CA LEU A 302 -1.03 -0.42 15.70
C LEU A 302 -0.40 -0.39 17.10
N ASN A 303 -0.26 0.76 17.74
CA ASN A 303 0.37 0.92 19.06
C ASN A 303 -0.35 0.18 20.20
N LYS A 304 -1.62 -0.19 20.00
CA LYS A 304 -2.39 -1.01 20.94
C LYS A 304 -2.27 -2.52 20.70
N CYS A 305 -1.57 -2.92 19.63
CA CYS A 305 -1.35 -4.33 19.33
C CYS A 305 -0.27 -4.89 20.25
N ASN A 306 -0.61 -5.74 21.21
CA ASN A 306 0.35 -6.32 22.14
C ASN A 306 1.41 -7.23 21.48
N TYR A 307 1.24 -7.56 20.21
CA TYR A 307 2.15 -8.39 19.42
C TYR A 307 2.94 -7.61 18.35
N ILE A 308 2.82 -6.28 18.33
CA ILE A 308 3.66 -5.41 17.50
C ILE A 308 4.48 -4.52 18.42
N LYS A 309 5.80 -4.67 18.40
CA LYS A 309 6.73 -3.84 19.15
C LYS A 309 7.56 -2.99 18.19
N PHE A 310 7.43 -1.67 18.26
CA PHE A 310 8.28 -0.74 17.53
C PHE A 310 9.50 -0.39 18.41
N ILE A 311 10.69 -0.41 17.81
CA ILE A 311 11.97 -0.08 18.43
C ILE A 311 12.52 1.16 17.71
N ASP A 312 12.74 2.25 18.44
CA ASP A 312 13.15 3.54 17.84
C ASP A 312 14.61 3.56 17.35
N SER A 313 15.46 2.73 17.95
CA SER A 313 16.87 2.58 17.59
C SER A 313 17.21 1.12 17.35
N VAL A 314 18.22 0.86 16.51
CA VAL A 314 18.68 -0.51 16.25
C VAL A 314 19.61 -0.95 17.37
N ASP A 315 19.04 -1.37 18.49
CA ASP A 315 19.74 -2.00 19.60
C ASP A 315 19.53 -3.54 19.51
N ILE A 316 20.62 -4.27 19.32
CA ILE A 316 20.60 -5.73 19.16
C ILE A 316 20.15 -6.43 20.44
N GLN A 317 20.50 -5.90 21.61
CA GLN A 317 20.10 -6.45 22.88
C GLN A 317 18.59 -6.28 23.11
N GLU A 318 18.03 -5.09 22.79
CA GLU A 318 16.60 -4.85 22.87
C GLU A 318 15.81 -5.75 21.90
N VAL A 319 16.34 -5.95 20.68
CA VAL A 319 15.73 -6.89 19.73
C VAL A 319 15.72 -8.31 20.28
N LYS A 320 16.82 -8.76 20.88
CA LYS A 320 16.92 -10.09 21.50
C LYS A 320 15.90 -10.24 22.63
N GLU A 321 15.81 -9.30 23.53
CA GLU A 321 14.82 -9.30 24.62
C GLU A 321 13.38 -9.35 24.11
N ALA A 322 13.10 -8.60 23.04
CA ALA A 322 11.77 -8.63 22.40
C ALA A 322 11.46 -10.00 21.74
N ILE A 323 12.47 -10.65 21.13
CA ILE A 323 12.28 -12.03 20.61
C ILE A 323 11.99 -12.98 21.77
N ASP A 324 12.78 -12.92 22.83
CA ASP A 324 12.62 -13.80 24.00
C ASP A 324 11.24 -13.60 24.63
N TYR A 325 10.77 -12.35 24.77
CA TYR A 325 9.43 -12.03 25.24
C TYR A 325 8.33 -12.64 24.36
N PHE A 326 8.40 -12.48 23.02
CA PHE A 326 7.41 -12.99 22.10
C PHE A 326 7.48 -14.54 21.94
N THR A 327 8.61 -15.14 22.29
CA THR A 327 8.80 -16.59 22.24
C THR A 327 8.56 -17.29 23.57
N ASP A 328 8.31 -16.54 24.65
CA ASP A 328 7.89 -17.12 25.93
C ASP A 328 6.56 -17.88 25.78
N SER A 329 6.46 -19.02 26.44
CA SER A 329 5.25 -19.85 26.43
C SER A 329 4.02 -19.17 27.05
N LYS A 330 4.22 -18.18 27.91
CA LYS A 330 3.16 -17.40 28.54
C LYS A 330 2.63 -16.26 27.63
N PHE A 331 3.39 -15.85 26.61
CA PHE A 331 2.94 -14.81 25.71
C PHE A 331 1.73 -15.27 24.88
N LYS A 332 0.67 -14.46 24.91
CA LYS A 332 -0.54 -14.68 24.10
C LYS A 332 -0.87 -13.44 23.29
N THR A 333 -1.03 -13.62 21.99
CA THR A 333 -1.49 -12.56 21.10
C THR A 333 -2.94 -12.18 21.44
N ASN A 334 -3.16 -10.91 21.78
CA ASN A 334 -4.50 -10.38 21.97
C ASN A 334 -5.00 -9.72 20.68
N TYR A 335 -6.04 -10.29 20.07
CA TYR A 335 -6.62 -9.80 18.82
C TYR A 335 -7.78 -8.81 19.06
N ASN A 336 -8.31 -8.73 20.28
CA ASN A 336 -9.52 -7.97 20.57
C ASN A 336 -9.27 -6.45 20.65
N ASP A 337 -8.03 -6.04 20.93
CA ASP A 337 -7.67 -4.65 21.13
C ASP A 337 -7.47 -3.87 19.83
N ILE A 338 -7.61 -4.53 18.67
CA ILE A 338 -7.38 -3.90 17.38
C ILE A 338 -8.70 -3.57 16.73
N SER A 339 -9.12 -2.33 16.87
CA SER A 339 -10.19 -1.73 16.08
C SER A 339 -9.58 -0.80 15.04
N ILE A 340 -9.55 -1.23 13.79
CA ILE A 340 -9.04 -0.42 12.67
C ILE A 340 -10.24 0.23 11.98
N PRO A 341 -10.39 1.57 12.08
CA PRO A 341 -11.58 2.27 11.63
C PRO A 341 -11.54 2.56 10.12
N PHE A 342 -12.25 1.75 9.33
CA PHE A 342 -12.46 2.02 7.90
C PHE A 342 -13.77 2.77 7.60
N LYS A 343 -14.55 3.11 8.62
CA LYS A 343 -15.91 3.70 8.46
C LYS A 343 -15.93 4.95 7.57
N THR A 344 -14.91 5.79 7.64
CA THR A 344 -14.82 6.99 6.81
C THR A 344 -14.68 6.66 5.33
N LEU A 345 -13.87 5.65 5.01
CA LEU A 345 -13.68 5.15 3.64
C LEU A 345 -14.95 4.41 3.16
N GLU A 346 -15.54 3.53 4.00
CA GLU A 346 -16.81 2.86 3.71
C GLU A 346 -17.90 3.87 3.37
N ASN A 347 -18.12 4.87 4.22
CA ASN A 347 -19.11 5.92 3.98
C ASN A 347 -18.87 6.70 2.68
N SER A 348 -17.61 6.91 2.29
CA SER A 348 -17.29 7.60 1.03
C SER A 348 -17.63 6.75 -0.18
N LEU A 349 -17.37 5.43 -0.15
CA LEU A 349 -17.78 4.52 -1.20
C LEU A 349 -19.31 4.40 -1.27
N GLU A 350 -19.99 4.22 -0.14
CA GLU A 350 -21.45 4.14 -0.08
C GLU A 350 -22.16 5.41 -0.61
N ARG A 351 -21.60 6.60 -0.35
CA ARG A 351 -22.12 7.85 -0.94
C ARG A 351 -21.93 7.88 -2.44
N ALA A 352 -20.76 7.43 -2.91
CA ALA A 352 -20.47 7.38 -4.34
C ALA A 352 -21.39 6.43 -5.12
N THR A 353 -21.95 5.40 -4.47
CA THR A 353 -22.91 4.48 -5.10
C THR A 353 -24.33 5.05 -5.19
N LYS A 354 -24.64 6.14 -4.46
CA LYS A 354 -25.98 6.75 -4.36
C LYS A 354 -26.15 8.03 -5.21
N GLY A 355 -25.05 8.60 -5.66
CA GLY A 355 -25.01 9.84 -6.44
C GLY A 355 -24.91 9.64 -7.90
#